data_6929265152d92e070eba72b58f5ac44a
#
_entry.id   6929265152d92e070eba72b58f5ac44a
#
_cell.length_a   1.000
_cell.length_b   1.000
_cell.length_c   1.000
_cell.angle_alpha   90.00
_cell.angle_beta   90.00
_cell.angle_gamma   90.00
#
_symmetry.space_group_name_H-M   'P 1'
#
loop_
_entity.id
_entity.type
_entity.pdbx_description
1 polymer ?
#
loop_
_entity_poly.entity_id
_entity_poly.type
_entity_poly.pdbx_seq_one_letter_code
_entity_poly.pdbx_strand_id
1 'polypeptide(L)'
;YKMHIRVLLSKYRSYTPCPCCGGARLGLESLLWRVGSKAQADAVLPPAQRFMPHGVTWSRQQLEALPGLCLHDVIQLPLVRLQTFFQALKKEAVPAESASISAKNPDENQAEQAAQALILEEIETRLRYLCDVGIGYLTLDRQSRTLSGGEVQRINLTTALGTSLVNTLFVLDEPSIGLHPRDMQRINLAMQRLKNAGNTLVVVEHDPAVMLA
;
A
#
# COMPACT_ATOMS: atom_id res chain seq x y z
N TYR A 1 29.35 5.50 -16.94
CA TYR A 1 29.54 4.05 -16.82
C TYR A 1 28.76 3.35 -17.92
N LYS A 2 29.47 2.53 -18.74
CA LYS A 2 28.84 1.78 -19.83
C LYS A 2 27.86 0.74 -19.28
N MET A 3 26.74 0.51 -19.97
CA MET A 3 25.65 -0.34 -19.48
C MET A 3 26.09 -1.78 -19.15
N HIS A 4 26.98 -2.36 -19.96
CA HIS A 4 27.51 -3.69 -19.73
C HIS A 4 28.34 -3.82 -18.44
N ILE A 5 29.03 -2.74 -18.01
CA ILE A 5 29.75 -2.73 -16.72
C ILE A 5 28.77 -2.73 -15.55
N ARG A 6 27.65 -2.00 -15.66
CA ARG A 6 26.59 -2.02 -14.62
C ARG A 6 25.97 -3.41 -14.47
N VAL A 7 25.70 -4.08 -15.59
CA VAL A 7 25.16 -5.45 -15.60
C VAL A 7 26.18 -6.42 -15.00
N LEU A 8 27.48 -6.30 -15.34
CA LEU A 8 28.52 -7.13 -14.77
C LEU A 8 28.63 -6.92 -13.25
N LEU A 9 28.68 -5.67 -12.80
CA LEU A 9 28.80 -5.34 -11.39
C LEU A 9 27.56 -5.80 -10.59
N SER A 10 26.36 -5.81 -11.19
CA SER A 10 25.14 -6.26 -10.51
C SER A 10 25.20 -7.75 -10.14
N LYS A 11 25.92 -8.59 -10.90
CA LYS A 11 26.09 -10.01 -10.60
C LYS A 11 26.95 -10.27 -9.36
N TYR A 12 27.81 -9.32 -9.01
CA TYR A 12 28.72 -9.44 -7.85
C TYR A 12 28.26 -8.65 -6.62
N ARG A 13 27.07 -8.01 -6.69
CA ARG A 13 26.49 -7.33 -5.52
C ARG A 13 25.74 -8.33 -4.66
N SER A 14 26.10 -8.40 -3.41
CA SER A 14 25.26 -9.02 -2.38
C SER A 14 24.56 -7.94 -1.56
N TYR A 15 23.31 -8.20 -1.22
CA TYR A 15 22.54 -7.31 -0.37
C TYR A 15 22.44 -7.94 1.02
N THR A 16 23.14 -7.35 1.98
CA THR A 16 23.08 -7.76 3.38
C THR A 16 22.21 -6.76 4.15
N PRO A 17 21.36 -7.23 5.09
CA PRO A 17 20.65 -6.32 5.98
C PRO A 17 21.62 -5.41 6.72
N CYS A 18 21.30 -4.13 6.81
CA CYS A 18 22.12 -3.18 7.58
C CYS A 18 22.13 -3.58 9.06
N PRO A 19 23.31 -3.75 9.69
CA PRO A 19 23.38 -4.17 11.09
C PRO A 19 22.81 -3.12 12.06
N CYS A 20 22.81 -1.83 11.68
CA CYS A 20 22.28 -0.76 12.55
C CYS A 20 20.76 -0.77 12.61
N CYS A 21 20.06 -0.97 11.46
CA CYS A 21 18.60 -0.90 11.42
C CYS A 21 17.93 -2.27 11.19
N GLY A 22 18.68 -3.37 11.11
CA GLY A 22 18.13 -4.70 10.85
C GLY A 22 17.38 -4.83 9.53
N GLY A 23 17.69 -3.97 8.54
CA GLY A 23 16.98 -3.92 7.25
C GLY A 23 15.77 -2.98 7.21
N ALA A 24 15.37 -2.36 8.32
CA ALA A 24 14.22 -1.47 8.38
C ALA A 24 14.39 -0.18 7.56
N ARG A 25 15.63 0.24 7.28
CA ARG A 25 15.95 1.50 6.55
C ARG A 25 15.46 2.77 7.24
N LEU A 26 15.01 2.67 8.49
CA LEU A 26 14.48 3.73 9.32
C LEU A 26 15.30 3.86 10.60
N GLY A 27 15.36 5.06 11.14
CA GLY A 27 15.94 5.32 12.47
C GLY A 27 15.08 4.69 13.58
N LEU A 28 15.71 4.43 14.73
CA LEU A 28 15.04 3.78 15.86
C LEU A 28 13.79 4.55 16.30
N GLU A 29 13.87 5.87 16.41
CA GLU A 29 12.76 6.73 16.84
C GLU A 29 11.52 6.55 15.96
N SER A 30 11.69 6.45 14.62
CA SER A 30 10.60 6.23 13.69
C SER A 30 9.93 4.85 13.86
N LEU A 31 10.67 3.86 14.35
CA LEU A 31 10.18 2.50 14.57
C LEU A 31 9.46 2.33 15.93
N LEU A 32 9.59 3.30 16.83
CA LEU A 32 8.87 3.33 18.11
C LEU A 32 7.42 3.79 17.94
N TRP A 33 7.13 4.60 16.92
CA TRP A 33 5.77 5.00 16.60
C TRP A 33 4.96 3.82 16.07
N ARG A 34 3.77 3.65 16.61
CA ARG A 34 2.89 2.53 16.28
C ARG A 34 1.48 3.03 15.97
N VAL A 35 0.84 2.40 14.99
CA VAL A 35 -0.49 2.76 14.50
C VAL A 35 -1.46 1.65 14.81
N GLY A 36 -2.62 2.00 15.32
CA GLY A 36 -3.73 1.08 15.59
C GLY A 36 -3.68 0.41 16.96
N SER A 37 -4.71 -0.36 17.24
CA SER A 37 -4.85 -1.16 18.45
C SER A 37 -4.14 -2.51 18.33
N LYS A 38 -3.97 -3.20 19.47
CA LYS A 38 -3.41 -4.57 19.48
C LYS A 38 -4.27 -5.53 18.68
N ALA A 39 -5.60 -5.45 18.81
CA ALA A 39 -6.53 -6.32 18.10
C ALA A 39 -6.46 -6.15 16.58
N GLN A 40 -6.40 -4.90 16.10
CA GLN A 40 -6.24 -4.60 14.68
C GLN A 40 -4.92 -5.13 14.12
N ALA A 41 -3.83 -4.98 14.87
CA ALA A 41 -2.53 -5.48 14.48
C ALA A 41 -2.49 -7.02 14.44
N ASP A 42 -3.05 -7.70 15.46
CA ASP A 42 -3.09 -9.16 15.54
C ASP A 42 -3.93 -9.78 14.39
N ALA A 43 -4.95 -9.07 13.91
CA ALA A 43 -5.79 -9.52 12.80
C ALA A 43 -5.04 -9.63 11.46
N VAL A 44 -4.00 -8.82 11.25
CA VAL A 44 -3.28 -8.76 9.97
C VAL A 44 -1.86 -9.30 10.03
N LEU A 45 -1.21 -9.26 11.21
CA LEU A 45 0.16 -9.73 11.42
C LEU A 45 0.29 -10.44 12.76
N PRO A 46 0.60 -11.75 12.76
CA PRO A 46 0.84 -12.49 14.02
C PRO A 46 1.88 -11.78 14.89
N PRO A 47 1.68 -11.70 16.23
CA PRO A 47 2.60 -11.00 17.13
C PRO A 47 4.05 -11.49 17.03
N ALA A 48 4.25 -12.79 16.82
CA ALA A 48 5.57 -13.39 16.66
C ALA A 48 6.32 -12.94 15.38
N GLN A 49 5.62 -12.40 14.38
CA GLN A 49 6.21 -11.93 13.12
C GLN A 49 6.51 -10.43 13.12
N ARG A 50 6.08 -9.69 14.15
CA ARG A 50 6.33 -8.25 14.24
C ARG A 50 7.82 -7.95 14.33
N PHE A 51 8.23 -6.90 13.66
CA PHE A 51 9.63 -6.48 13.62
C PHE A 51 10.12 -6.01 14.99
N MET A 52 11.29 -6.53 15.40
CA MET A 52 12.00 -6.08 16.60
C MET A 52 13.01 -5.01 16.19
N PRO A 53 12.82 -3.73 16.55
CA PRO A 53 13.80 -2.70 16.24
C PRO A 53 15.15 -2.98 16.90
N HIS A 54 16.24 -2.75 16.19
CA HIS A 54 17.58 -2.82 16.78
C HIS A 54 17.79 -1.64 17.72
N GLY A 55 18.44 -1.88 18.85
CA GLY A 55 18.74 -0.85 19.83
C GLY A 55 17.68 -0.64 20.92
N VAL A 56 16.57 -1.42 20.91
CA VAL A 56 15.63 -1.47 22.03
C VAL A 56 16.04 -2.55 23.04
N THR A 57 15.68 -2.34 24.30
CA THR A 57 15.89 -3.29 25.40
C THR A 57 14.68 -4.20 25.64
N TRP A 58 13.69 -4.17 24.74
CA TRP A 58 12.46 -4.95 24.89
C TRP A 58 12.72 -6.46 24.71
N SER A 59 12.05 -7.26 25.55
CA SER A 59 11.89 -8.67 25.27
C SER A 59 10.86 -8.91 24.15
N ARG A 60 10.88 -10.11 23.56
CA ARG A 60 9.88 -10.49 22.55
C ARG A 60 8.44 -10.39 23.10
N GLN A 61 8.23 -10.82 24.35
CA GLN A 61 6.93 -10.73 25.01
C GLN A 61 6.45 -9.29 25.18
N GLN A 62 7.37 -8.37 25.51
CA GLN A 62 7.03 -6.95 25.59
C GLN A 62 6.61 -6.38 24.23
N LEU A 63 7.35 -6.69 23.16
CA LEU A 63 6.97 -6.28 21.81
C LEU A 63 5.58 -6.80 21.40
N GLU A 64 5.29 -8.06 21.69
CA GLU A 64 4.01 -8.71 21.36
C GLU A 64 2.83 -8.12 22.14
N ALA A 65 3.09 -7.58 23.33
CA ALA A 65 2.09 -6.88 24.13
C ALA A 65 1.81 -5.45 23.67
N LEU A 66 2.71 -4.83 22.88
CA LEU A 66 2.54 -3.45 22.42
C LEU A 66 1.34 -3.33 21.46
N PRO A 67 0.63 -2.18 21.48
CA PRO A 67 -0.45 -1.92 20.54
C PRO A 67 0.07 -1.67 19.12
N GLY A 68 -0.78 -1.89 18.13
CA GLY A 68 -0.59 -1.46 16.76
C GLY A 68 0.63 -2.08 16.03
N LEU A 69 0.95 -1.52 14.88
CA LEU A 69 2.07 -1.88 14.02
C LEU A 69 3.05 -0.72 13.89
N CYS A 70 4.35 -0.98 13.87
CA CYS A 70 5.35 0.02 13.50
C CYS A 70 5.36 0.22 11.98
N LEU A 71 5.97 1.31 11.51
CA LEU A 71 6.00 1.62 10.07
C LEU A 71 6.65 0.50 9.24
N HIS A 72 7.69 -0.16 9.77
CA HIS A 72 8.32 -1.29 9.08
C HIS A 72 7.34 -2.46 8.88
N ASP A 73 6.57 -2.82 9.92
CA ASP A 73 5.54 -3.86 9.80
C ASP A 73 4.51 -3.48 8.73
N VAL A 74 4.05 -2.22 8.73
CA VAL A 74 3.07 -1.70 7.78
C VAL A 74 3.55 -1.82 6.33
N ILE A 75 4.78 -1.43 6.02
CA ILE A 75 5.30 -1.49 4.65
C ILE A 75 5.63 -2.91 4.16
N GLN A 76 5.79 -3.87 5.08
CA GLN A 76 6.03 -5.28 4.77
C GLN A 76 4.75 -6.10 4.58
N LEU A 77 3.59 -5.56 4.97
CA LEU A 77 2.32 -6.25 4.76
C LEU A 77 1.95 -6.29 3.27
N PRO A 78 1.41 -7.43 2.77
CA PRO A 78 0.72 -7.44 1.48
C PRO A 78 -0.41 -6.40 1.46
N LEU A 79 -0.60 -5.72 0.32
CA LEU A 79 -1.58 -4.63 0.17
C LEU A 79 -3.00 -5.05 0.58
N VAL A 80 -3.40 -6.30 0.35
CA VAL A 80 -4.71 -6.82 0.80
C VAL A 80 -4.84 -6.77 2.32
N ARG A 81 -3.81 -7.21 3.05
CA ARG A 81 -3.81 -7.15 4.53
C ARG A 81 -3.72 -5.73 5.03
N LEU A 82 -2.94 -4.90 4.33
CA LEU A 82 -2.81 -3.48 4.64
C LEU A 82 -4.15 -2.76 4.46
N GLN A 83 -4.90 -3.06 3.41
CA GLN A 83 -6.26 -2.55 3.20
C GLN A 83 -7.18 -2.94 4.37
N THR A 84 -7.17 -4.21 4.78
CA THR A 84 -7.97 -4.67 5.93
C THR A 84 -7.61 -3.91 7.22
N PHE A 85 -6.33 -3.66 7.44
CA PHE A 85 -5.84 -2.91 8.60
C PHE A 85 -6.35 -1.46 8.60
N PHE A 86 -6.23 -0.74 7.48
CA PHE A 86 -6.69 0.65 7.38
C PHE A 86 -8.21 0.77 7.43
N GLN A 87 -8.95 -0.21 6.91
CA GLN A 87 -10.41 -0.27 7.06
C GLN A 87 -10.84 -0.42 8.53
N ALA A 88 -10.12 -1.22 9.30
CA ALA A 88 -10.36 -1.38 10.74
C ALA A 88 -10.02 -0.09 11.51
N LEU A 89 -8.92 0.59 11.15
CA LEU A 89 -8.56 1.90 11.72
C LEU A 89 -9.64 2.95 11.46
N LYS A 90 -10.14 3.04 10.23
CA LYS A 90 -11.19 4.00 9.84
C LYS A 90 -12.47 3.77 10.62
N LYS A 91 -12.87 2.53 10.84
CA LYS A 91 -14.09 2.20 11.63
C LYS A 91 -14.02 2.66 13.08
N GLU A 92 -12.83 2.61 13.69
CA GLU A 92 -12.62 3.06 15.07
C GLU A 92 -12.38 4.58 15.17
N ALA A 93 -11.86 5.21 14.10
CA ALA A 93 -11.64 6.66 14.04
C ALA A 93 -12.93 7.46 13.88
N VAL A 94 -14.04 6.83 13.43
CA VAL A 94 -15.39 7.43 13.45
C VAL A 94 -15.90 7.32 14.88
N PRO A 95 -16.06 8.42 15.64
CA PRO A 95 -16.49 8.34 17.03
C PRO A 95 -17.89 7.73 17.11
N ALA A 96 -18.03 6.59 17.79
CA ALA A 96 -19.28 6.34 18.51
C ALA A 96 -19.41 7.47 19.54
N GLU A 97 -20.59 8.05 19.64
CA GLU A 97 -20.97 9.24 20.46
C GLU A 97 -20.66 9.12 21.97
N SER A 98 -19.48 8.69 22.36
CA SER A 98 -19.11 8.63 23.78
C SER A 98 -17.60 8.42 23.99
N ALA A 99 -16.83 9.48 24.01
CA ALA A 99 -15.62 9.51 24.82
C ALA A 99 -15.29 10.94 25.21
N SER A 100 -15.78 11.30 26.37
CA SER A 100 -15.34 12.42 27.17
C SER A 100 -13.84 12.32 27.49
N ILE A 101 -13.21 13.51 27.63
CA ILE A 101 -11.98 13.82 28.35
C ILE A 101 -10.71 13.85 27.49
N SER A 102 -10.39 15.02 26.97
CA SER A 102 -9.10 15.68 27.24
C SER A 102 -9.17 17.15 26.86
N ALA A 103 -8.66 18.01 27.75
CA ALA A 103 -8.75 19.46 27.68
C ALA A 103 -7.86 20.05 26.56
N LYS A 104 -8.34 20.02 25.34
CA LYS A 104 -7.92 20.90 24.23
C LYS A 104 -9.19 21.58 23.71
N ASN A 105 -9.02 22.76 23.11
CA ASN A 105 -10.13 23.52 22.53
C ASN A 105 -10.99 22.63 21.61
N PRO A 106 -12.31 22.62 21.74
CA PRO A 106 -13.19 21.75 20.96
C PRO A 106 -13.04 21.92 19.44
N ASP A 107 -12.72 23.13 18.98
CA ASP A 107 -12.54 23.44 17.56
C ASP A 107 -11.25 22.82 16.98
N GLU A 108 -10.15 22.77 17.74
CA GLU A 108 -8.89 22.16 17.31
C GLU A 108 -9.02 20.62 17.22
N ASN A 109 -9.71 20.00 18.17
CA ASN A 109 -9.94 18.55 18.15
C ASN A 109 -10.82 18.11 16.97
N GLN A 110 -11.84 18.90 16.60
CA GLN A 110 -12.67 18.61 15.45
C GLN A 110 -11.89 18.72 14.12
N ALA A 111 -11.05 19.74 14.01
CA ALA A 111 -10.21 19.92 12.82
C ALA A 111 -9.16 18.80 12.67
N GLU A 112 -8.53 18.37 13.78
CA GLU A 112 -7.58 17.24 13.76
C GLU A 112 -8.27 15.93 13.39
N GLN A 113 -9.44 15.65 13.94
CA GLN A 113 -10.23 14.45 13.61
C GLN A 113 -10.70 14.44 12.15
N ALA A 114 -11.15 15.58 11.63
CA ALA A 114 -11.55 15.71 10.23
C ALA A 114 -10.36 15.48 9.29
N ALA A 115 -9.20 16.04 9.60
CA ALA A 115 -7.96 15.83 8.83
C ALA A 115 -7.53 14.36 8.87
N GLN A 116 -7.59 13.70 10.02
CA GLN A 116 -7.27 12.29 10.16
C GLN A 116 -8.22 11.40 9.35
N ALA A 117 -9.53 11.67 9.40
CA ALA A 117 -10.52 10.94 8.64
C ALA A 117 -10.27 11.07 7.13
N LEU A 118 -9.94 12.27 6.65
CA LEU A 118 -9.62 12.53 5.24
C LEU A 118 -8.38 11.75 4.79
N ILE A 119 -7.32 11.73 5.60
CA ILE A 119 -6.10 10.98 5.31
C ILE A 119 -6.39 9.47 5.24
N LEU A 120 -7.14 8.93 6.19
CA LEU A 120 -7.51 7.51 6.21
C LEU A 120 -8.37 7.13 5.00
N GLU A 121 -9.28 8.01 4.58
CA GLU A 121 -10.10 7.79 3.38
C GLU A 121 -9.27 7.77 2.11
N GLU A 122 -8.30 8.67 1.98
CA GLU A 122 -7.39 8.72 0.84
C GLU A 122 -6.50 7.47 0.78
N ILE A 123 -5.93 7.04 1.92
CA ILE A 123 -5.14 5.81 2.00
C ILE A 123 -5.98 4.59 1.61
N GLU A 124 -7.18 4.46 2.16
CA GLU A 124 -8.09 3.35 1.86
C GLU A 124 -8.44 3.31 0.36
N THR A 125 -8.74 4.46 -0.22
CA THR A 125 -9.09 4.57 -1.63
C THR A 125 -7.95 4.13 -2.53
N ARG A 126 -6.72 4.56 -2.25
CA ARG A 126 -5.53 4.14 -3.01
C ARG A 126 -5.22 2.66 -2.85
N LEU A 127 -5.30 2.12 -1.63
CA LEU A 127 -5.12 0.69 -1.38
C LEU A 127 -6.18 -0.15 -2.11
N ARG A 128 -7.43 0.31 -2.12
CA ARG A 128 -8.52 -0.34 -2.86
C ARG A 128 -8.21 -0.41 -4.35
N TYR A 129 -7.77 0.68 -4.98
CA TYR A 129 -7.41 0.67 -6.39
C TYR A 129 -6.27 -0.31 -6.70
N LEU A 130 -5.23 -0.36 -5.85
CA LEU A 130 -4.13 -1.32 -5.99
C LEU A 130 -4.61 -2.77 -5.89
N CYS A 131 -5.54 -3.06 -4.99
CA CYS A 131 -6.15 -4.38 -4.86
C CYS A 131 -7.09 -4.69 -6.02
N ASP A 132 -7.87 -3.72 -6.50
CA ASP A 132 -8.82 -3.86 -7.61
C ASP A 132 -8.11 -4.22 -8.93
N VAL A 133 -6.92 -3.69 -9.18
CA VAL A 133 -6.12 -4.03 -10.38
C VAL A 133 -5.30 -5.34 -10.22
N GLY A 134 -5.47 -6.06 -9.12
CA GLY A 134 -4.87 -7.40 -8.94
C GLY A 134 -3.42 -7.42 -8.45
N ILE A 135 -2.89 -6.31 -7.87
CA ILE A 135 -1.54 -6.28 -7.29
C ILE A 135 -1.53 -6.31 -5.74
N GLY A 136 -2.64 -6.74 -5.16
CA GLY A 136 -2.82 -6.83 -3.70
C GLY A 136 -1.82 -7.72 -2.96
N TYR A 137 -1.09 -8.60 -3.67
CA TYR A 137 -0.03 -9.45 -3.11
C TYR A 137 1.29 -8.72 -2.90
N LEU A 138 1.50 -7.56 -3.54
CA LEU A 138 2.71 -6.76 -3.38
C LEU A 138 2.76 -6.12 -2.00
N THR A 139 3.97 -5.74 -1.59
CA THR A 139 4.24 -4.96 -0.38
C THR A 139 4.74 -3.57 -0.76
N LEU A 140 4.54 -2.56 0.10
CA LEU A 140 5.06 -1.20 -0.14
C LEU A 140 6.60 -1.14 -0.10
N ASP A 141 7.24 -2.15 0.50
CA ASP A 141 8.70 -2.28 0.54
C ASP A 141 9.29 -2.72 -0.80
N ARG A 142 8.48 -3.27 -1.71
CA ARG A 142 8.93 -3.81 -3.00
C ARG A 142 9.61 -2.74 -3.84
N GLN A 143 10.85 -2.97 -4.20
CA GLN A 143 11.61 -2.03 -5.03
C GLN A 143 11.06 -2.00 -6.46
N SER A 144 10.80 -0.81 -7.01
CA SER A 144 10.23 -0.61 -8.34
C SER A 144 11.01 -1.33 -9.47
N ARG A 145 12.34 -1.39 -9.36
CA ARG A 145 13.21 -2.13 -10.33
C ARG A 145 12.99 -3.65 -10.35
N THR A 146 12.30 -4.21 -9.37
CA THR A 146 12.00 -5.65 -9.28
C THR A 146 10.58 -5.97 -9.74
N LEU A 147 9.81 -4.96 -10.11
CA LEU A 147 8.47 -5.12 -10.64
C LEU A 147 8.54 -5.61 -12.10
N SER A 148 7.63 -6.48 -12.47
CA SER A 148 7.41 -6.85 -13.87
C SER A 148 6.78 -5.70 -14.64
N GLY A 149 6.89 -5.73 -15.98
CA GLY A 149 6.25 -4.73 -16.84
C GLY A 149 4.74 -4.60 -16.59
N GLY A 150 4.03 -5.73 -16.45
CA GLY A 150 2.61 -5.75 -16.15
C GLY A 150 2.27 -5.19 -14.75
N GLU A 151 3.12 -5.41 -13.74
CA GLU A 151 2.94 -4.79 -12.40
C GLU A 151 3.07 -3.27 -12.48
N VAL A 152 4.06 -2.77 -13.22
CA VAL A 152 4.27 -1.33 -13.42
C VAL A 152 3.07 -0.70 -14.13
N GLN A 153 2.55 -1.33 -15.19
CA GLN A 153 1.38 -0.84 -15.90
C GLN A 153 0.15 -0.78 -14.98
N ARG A 154 -0.09 -1.81 -14.17
CA ARG A 154 -1.20 -1.81 -13.21
C ARG A 154 -1.06 -0.72 -12.14
N ILE A 155 0.15 -0.45 -11.66
CA ILE A 155 0.40 0.68 -10.75
C ILE A 155 0.08 2.00 -11.45
N ASN A 156 0.50 2.19 -12.71
CA ASN A 156 0.16 3.39 -13.48
C ASN A 156 -1.35 3.55 -13.68
N LEU A 157 -2.06 2.44 -13.92
CA LEU A 157 -3.52 2.44 -14.03
C LEU A 157 -4.19 2.89 -12.71
N THR A 158 -3.68 2.46 -11.55
CA THR A 158 -4.22 2.92 -10.26
C THR A 158 -3.98 4.40 -10.01
N THR A 159 -2.86 4.93 -10.49
CA THR A 159 -2.58 6.36 -10.43
C THR A 159 -3.61 7.14 -11.24
N ALA A 160 -3.93 6.65 -12.44
CA ALA A 160 -4.97 7.26 -13.29
C ALA A 160 -6.36 7.21 -12.64
N LEU A 161 -6.72 6.08 -12.00
CA LEU A 161 -7.99 5.94 -11.26
C LEU A 161 -8.07 6.84 -10.01
N GLY A 162 -6.94 7.09 -9.36
CA GLY A 162 -6.85 7.92 -8.15
C GLY A 162 -6.79 9.41 -8.42
N THR A 163 -6.66 9.82 -9.68
CA THR A 163 -6.71 11.24 -10.07
C THR A 163 -8.11 11.58 -10.56
N SER A 164 -8.56 12.80 -10.28
CA SER A 164 -9.82 13.36 -10.83
C SER A 164 -9.63 13.84 -12.28
N LEU A 165 -8.76 13.15 -13.05
CA LEU A 165 -8.53 13.50 -14.45
C LEU A 165 -9.75 13.17 -15.29
N VAL A 166 -10.21 14.16 -16.04
CA VAL A 166 -11.26 14.07 -17.06
C VAL A 166 -10.71 14.59 -18.39
N ASN A 167 -11.29 14.18 -19.51
CA ASN A 167 -10.85 14.56 -20.85
C ASN A 167 -9.37 14.22 -21.15
N THR A 168 -8.86 13.16 -20.53
CA THR A 168 -7.48 12.70 -20.70
C THR A 168 -7.44 11.48 -21.62
N LEU A 169 -6.44 11.43 -22.49
CA LEU A 169 -6.15 10.26 -23.34
C LEU A 169 -5.18 9.33 -22.59
N PHE A 170 -5.62 8.10 -22.32
CA PHE A 170 -4.79 7.03 -21.81
C PHE A 170 -4.47 6.04 -22.91
N VAL A 171 -3.18 5.74 -23.08
CA VAL A 171 -2.71 4.71 -24.00
C VAL A 171 -2.17 3.56 -23.16
N LEU A 172 -2.79 2.39 -23.30
CA LEU A 172 -2.46 1.17 -22.55
C LEU A 172 -1.95 0.13 -23.54
N ASP A 173 -0.74 -0.36 -23.31
CA ASP A 173 -0.11 -1.38 -24.13
C ASP A 173 -0.08 -2.70 -23.36
N GLU A 174 -0.83 -3.70 -23.85
CA GLU A 174 -0.99 -5.04 -23.25
C GLU A 174 -1.28 -5.02 -21.73
N PRO A 175 -2.32 -4.29 -21.24
CA PRO A 175 -2.60 -4.18 -19.80
C PRO A 175 -2.95 -5.53 -19.16
N SER A 176 -3.30 -6.53 -19.94
CA SER A 176 -3.59 -7.89 -19.49
C SER A 176 -2.36 -8.78 -19.32
N ILE A 177 -1.19 -8.36 -19.78
CA ILE A 177 0.01 -9.19 -19.82
C ILE A 177 0.37 -9.77 -18.44
N GLY A 178 0.57 -11.09 -18.39
CA GLY A 178 0.91 -11.80 -17.16
C GLY A 178 -0.23 -11.89 -16.11
N LEU A 179 -1.47 -11.59 -16.51
CA LEU A 179 -2.63 -11.77 -15.66
C LEU A 179 -3.17 -13.20 -15.73
N HIS A 180 -3.67 -13.65 -14.58
CA HIS A 180 -4.53 -14.84 -14.55
C HIS A 180 -5.92 -14.47 -15.13
N PRO A 181 -6.62 -15.37 -15.83
CA PRO A 181 -7.95 -15.10 -16.40
C PRO A 181 -8.97 -14.51 -15.40
N ARG A 182 -8.89 -14.88 -14.12
CA ARG A 182 -9.73 -14.31 -13.05
C ARG A 182 -9.49 -12.82 -12.79
N ASP A 183 -8.29 -12.33 -13.09
CA ASP A 183 -7.93 -10.93 -12.85
C ASP A 183 -8.23 -10.04 -14.07
N MET A 184 -8.50 -10.64 -15.24
CA MET A 184 -8.88 -9.92 -16.47
C MET A 184 -10.12 -9.06 -16.27
N GLN A 185 -11.14 -9.60 -15.58
CA GLN A 185 -12.38 -8.85 -15.29
C GLN A 185 -12.11 -7.60 -14.46
N ARG A 186 -11.14 -7.64 -13.56
CA ARG A 186 -10.76 -6.48 -12.72
C ARG A 186 -10.15 -5.36 -13.55
N ILE A 187 -9.28 -5.71 -14.50
CA ILE A 187 -8.67 -4.73 -15.40
C ILE A 187 -9.73 -4.12 -16.31
N ASN A 188 -10.62 -4.95 -16.90
CA ASN A 188 -11.70 -4.46 -17.73
C ASN A 188 -12.61 -3.50 -16.96
N LEU A 189 -12.96 -3.84 -15.73
CA LEU A 189 -13.75 -2.95 -14.86
C LEU A 189 -13.02 -1.64 -14.54
N ALA A 190 -11.72 -1.69 -14.30
CA ALA A 190 -10.90 -0.50 -14.06
C ALA A 190 -10.86 0.42 -15.30
N MET A 191 -10.67 -0.15 -16.49
CA MET A 191 -10.71 0.59 -17.77
C MET A 191 -12.09 1.20 -18.02
N GLN A 192 -13.17 0.46 -17.77
CA GLN A 192 -14.53 1.00 -17.90
C GLN A 192 -14.79 2.17 -16.94
N ARG A 193 -14.28 2.10 -15.70
CA ARG A 193 -14.38 3.22 -14.74
C ARG A 193 -13.67 4.47 -15.26
N LEU A 194 -12.46 4.33 -15.84
CA LEU A 194 -11.74 5.45 -16.45
C LEU A 194 -12.53 6.08 -17.63
N LYS A 195 -13.08 5.23 -18.50
CA LYS A 195 -13.93 5.68 -19.61
C LYS A 195 -15.16 6.41 -19.11
N ASN A 196 -15.86 5.86 -18.10
CA ASN A 196 -17.07 6.46 -17.53
C ASN A 196 -16.80 7.78 -16.79
N ALA A 197 -15.56 7.98 -16.33
CA ALA A 197 -15.12 9.26 -15.76
C ALA A 197 -14.86 10.34 -16.82
N GLY A 198 -15.16 10.10 -18.11
CA GLY A 198 -15.04 11.09 -19.19
C GLY A 198 -13.65 11.11 -19.85
N ASN A 199 -12.90 10.02 -19.76
CA ASN A 199 -11.59 9.87 -20.40
C ASN A 199 -11.69 9.07 -21.71
N THR A 200 -10.67 9.23 -22.57
CA THR A 200 -10.49 8.43 -23.77
C THR A 200 -9.41 7.38 -23.52
N LEU A 201 -9.70 6.12 -23.84
CA LEU A 201 -8.73 5.03 -23.73
C LEU A 201 -8.42 4.46 -25.10
N VAL A 202 -7.14 4.32 -25.40
CA VAL A 202 -6.62 3.52 -26.52
C VAL A 202 -5.90 2.33 -25.93
N VAL A 203 -6.36 1.14 -26.26
CA VAL A 203 -5.83 -0.12 -25.71
C VAL A 203 -5.30 -0.96 -26.86
N VAL A 204 -4.03 -1.35 -26.76
CA VAL A 204 -3.40 -2.34 -27.65
C VAL A 204 -3.43 -3.66 -26.91
N GLU A 205 -4.11 -4.66 -27.46
CA GLU A 205 -4.30 -5.96 -26.81
C GLU A 205 -4.33 -7.10 -27.82
N HIS A 206 -4.01 -8.29 -27.33
CA HIS A 206 -4.07 -9.54 -28.09
C HIS A 206 -5.04 -10.55 -27.46
N ASP A 207 -5.47 -10.34 -26.22
CA ASP A 207 -6.40 -11.24 -25.54
C ASP A 207 -7.85 -10.94 -25.95
N PRO A 208 -8.57 -11.91 -26.53
CA PRO A 208 -9.97 -11.73 -26.97
C PRO A 208 -10.91 -11.29 -25.84
N ALA A 209 -10.66 -11.71 -24.59
CA ALA A 209 -11.50 -11.36 -23.45
C ALA A 209 -11.42 -9.88 -23.07
N VAL A 210 -10.32 -9.20 -23.42
CA VAL A 210 -10.16 -7.75 -23.23
C VAL A 210 -10.68 -6.99 -24.45
N MET A 211 -10.43 -7.52 -25.66
CA MET A 211 -10.84 -6.88 -26.91
C MET A 211 -12.37 -6.80 -27.06
N LEU A 212 -13.11 -7.73 -26.47
CA LEU A 212 -14.58 -7.84 -26.54
C LEU A 212 -15.30 -7.13 -25.37
N ALA A 213 -14.57 -6.61 -24.39
CA ALA A 213 -15.12 -5.97 -23.18
C ALA A 213 -15.25 -4.44 -23.35
#